data_88c91422a9739ed20799ea147c21bfe5
#
_entry.id   88c91422a9739ed20799ea147c21bfe5
#
_cell.length_a   1.000
_cell.length_b   1.000
_cell.length_c   1.000
_cell.angle_alpha   90.00
_cell.angle_beta   90.00
_cell.angle_gamma   90.00
#
_symmetry.space_group_name_H-M   'P 1'
#
loop_
_entity.id
_entity.type
_entity.pdbx_description
1 polymer ?
#
loop_
_entity_poly.entity_id
_entity_poly.type
_entity_poly.pdbx_seq_one_letter_code
_entity_poly.pdbx_strand_id
1 'polypeptide(L)'
;MKLAIPVKMKTENPAVAPLFGKAKWFAIIENSEVNIIPNNQSGGQAVIEWLHEMKIDAILMQELGVSPYEKIKAYGDMALYHTGFERILLSDVIEKFGNGALELLDDTNIDKIIQHHEKRHPRHDEAHHHH
;
A
#
# COMPACT_ATOMS: atom_id res chain seq x y z
N MET A 1 -6.17 -16.31 3.43
CA MET A 1 -5.27 -15.22 3.01
C MET A 1 -5.70 -13.94 3.69
N LYS A 2 -4.73 -13.20 4.19
CA LYS A 2 -5.00 -11.97 4.93
C LYS A 2 -4.47 -10.78 4.14
N LEU A 3 -5.35 -9.82 3.83
CA LEU A 3 -5.02 -8.68 2.98
C LEU A 3 -4.99 -7.39 3.77
N ALA A 4 -4.17 -6.43 3.34
CA ALA A 4 -4.14 -5.08 3.89
C ALA A 4 -4.28 -4.07 2.77
N ILE A 5 -5.17 -3.11 2.93
CA ILE A 5 -5.44 -2.08 1.93
C ILE A 5 -5.50 -0.73 2.64
N PRO A 6 -4.62 0.22 2.28
CA PRO A 6 -4.72 1.55 2.89
C PRO A 6 -5.97 2.26 2.40
N VAL A 7 -6.74 2.83 3.32
CA VAL A 7 -7.98 3.51 2.97
C VAL A 7 -8.03 4.88 3.62
N LYS A 8 -8.84 5.77 3.05
CA LYS A 8 -8.88 7.16 3.47
C LYS A 8 -9.67 7.41 4.73
N MET A 9 -10.67 6.59 4.99
CA MET A 9 -11.59 6.84 6.10
C MET A 9 -12.09 5.53 6.67
N LYS A 10 -12.55 5.57 7.92
CA LYS A 10 -13.19 4.40 8.51
C LYS A 10 -14.68 4.49 8.25
N THR A 11 -15.10 4.12 7.06
CA THR A 11 -16.49 4.13 6.63
C THR A 11 -16.81 2.77 6.02
N GLU A 12 -18.04 2.60 5.58
CA GLU A 12 -18.49 1.31 5.07
C GLU A 12 -17.74 0.91 3.81
N ASN A 13 -17.52 1.85 2.89
CA ASN A 13 -16.84 1.55 1.63
C ASN A 13 -15.92 2.70 1.23
N PRO A 14 -14.79 2.85 1.93
CA PRO A 14 -13.92 4.00 1.71
C PRO A 14 -13.10 3.84 0.43
N ALA A 15 -12.59 4.96 -0.07
CA ALA A 15 -11.63 4.95 -1.17
C ALA A 15 -10.26 4.50 -0.67
N VAL A 16 -9.48 3.88 -1.54
CA VAL A 16 -8.10 3.53 -1.26
C VAL A 16 -7.29 4.81 -1.07
N ALA A 17 -6.45 4.84 -0.04
CA ALA A 17 -5.58 5.99 0.21
C ALA A 17 -4.40 5.94 -0.77
N PRO A 18 -4.11 7.05 -1.47
CA PRO A 18 -3.05 7.01 -2.49
C PRO A 18 -1.66 6.79 -1.93
N LEU A 19 -1.36 7.34 -0.76
CA LEU A 19 -0.02 7.23 -0.18
C LEU A 19 0.01 6.17 0.91
N PHE A 20 0.64 5.05 0.61
CA PHE A 20 0.70 3.91 1.51
C PHE A 20 1.19 4.30 2.91
N GLY A 21 2.32 4.99 2.96
CA GLY A 21 2.96 5.30 4.25
C GLY A 21 2.27 6.38 5.07
N LYS A 22 1.31 7.09 4.47
CA LYS A 22 0.59 8.17 5.15
C LYS A 22 -0.88 7.90 5.36
N ALA A 23 -1.33 6.70 5.02
CA ALA A 23 -2.73 6.35 5.21
C ALA A 23 -3.06 6.31 6.70
N LYS A 24 -4.20 6.89 7.07
CA LYS A 24 -4.60 6.92 8.47
C LYS A 24 -5.32 5.66 8.90
N TRP A 25 -5.80 4.88 7.95
CA TRP A 25 -6.57 3.67 8.23
C TRP A 25 -6.14 2.57 7.28
N PHE A 26 -6.23 1.33 7.75
CA PHE A 26 -6.02 0.17 6.89
C PHE A 26 -7.21 -0.78 7.01
N ALA A 27 -7.70 -1.24 5.87
CA ALA A 27 -8.70 -2.30 5.85
C ALA A 27 -7.95 -3.63 5.88
N ILE A 28 -8.23 -4.43 6.90
CA ILE A 28 -7.64 -5.76 7.05
C ILE A 28 -8.73 -6.76 6.71
N ILE A 29 -8.48 -7.61 5.74
CA ILE A 29 -9.49 -8.54 5.21
C ILE A 29 -9.01 -9.96 5.42
N GLU A 30 -9.83 -10.75 6.10
CA GLU A 30 -9.55 -12.15 6.35
C GLU A 30 -10.87 -12.91 6.40
N ASN A 31 -10.96 -14.01 5.67
CA ASN A 31 -12.19 -14.85 5.64
C ASN A 31 -13.44 -14.05 5.32
N SER A 32 -13.33 -13.14 4.37
CA SER A 32 -14.43 -12.27 3.91
C SER A 32 -14.86 -11.23 4.93
N GLU A 33 -14.18 -11.15 6.07
CA GLU A 33 -14.44 -10.09 7.04
C GLU A 33 -13.53 -8.90 6.80
N VAL A 34 -14.09 -7.70 6.90
CA VAL A 34 -13.34 -6.45 6.71
C VAL A 34 -13.30 -5.70 8.02
N ASN A 35 -12.10 -5.45 8.53
CA ASN A 35 -11.91 -4.62 9.72
C ASN A 35 -11.04 -3.43 9.35
N ILE A 36 -11.55 -2.23 9.58
CA ILE A 36 -10.78 -1.01 9.31
C ILE A 36 -10.19 -0.54 10.63
N ILE A 37 -8.87 -0.52 10.69
CA ILE A 37 -8.14 -0.21 11.91
C ILE A 37 -7.27 1.02 11.70
N PRO A 38 -6.98 1.77 12.77
CA PRO A 38 -6.15 2.95 12.64
C PRO A 38 -4.68 2.58 12.45
N ASN A 39 -4.00 3.38 11.63
CA ASN A 39 -2.57 3.24 11.44
C ASN A 39 -1.87 4.25 12.36
N ASN A 40 -1.22 3.76 13.40
CA ASN A 40 -0.49 4.59 14.35
C ASN A 40 1.02 4.58 14.07
N GLN A 41 1.42 4.02 12.94
CA GLN A 41 2.83 3.93 12.60
C GLN A 41 3.28 5.22 11.89
N SER A 42 4.55 5.51 11.98
CA SER A 42 5.13 6.69 11.33
C SER A 42 6.08 6.23 10.23
N GLY A 43 5.67 6.48 8.99
CA GLY A 43 6.48 6.15 7.83
C GLY A 43 6.23 4.77 7.25
N GLY A 44 6.57 4.62 5.98
CA GLY A 44 6.24 3.40 5.23
C GLY A 44 6.93 2.15 5.76
N GLN A 45 8.19 2.26 6.21
CA GLN A 45 8.88 1.09 6.74
C GLN A 45 8.22 0.57 8.01
N ALA A 46 7.82 1.48 8.91
CA ALA A 46 7.16 1.08 10.15
C ALA A 46 5.80 0.43 9.85
N VAL A 47 5.09 0.92 8.83
CA VAL A 47 3.83 0.32 8.41
C VAL A 47 4.08 -1.12 7.94
N ILE A 48 5.13 -1.34 7.13
CA ILE A 48 5.43 -2.69 6.65
C ILE A 48 5.74 -3.63 7.82
N GLU A 49 6.51 -3.16 8.81
CA GLU A 49 6.80 -3.99 9.98
C GLU A 49 5.54 -4.37 10.73
N TRP A 50 4.64 -3.40 10.91
CA TRP A 50 3.38 -3.60 11.60
C TRP A 50 2.50 -4.62 10.86
N LEU A 51 2.41 -4.49 9.52
CA LEU A 51 1.64 -5.43 8.71
C LEU A 51 2.26 -6.82 8.75
N HIS A 52 3.58 -6.90 8.75
CA HIS A 52 4.26 -8.19 8.83
C HIS A 52 3.96 -8.87 10.17
N GLU A 53 3.92 -8.12 11.25
CA GLU A 53 3.58 -8.66 12.57
C GLU A 53 2.16 -9.19 12.60
N MET A 54 1.26 -8.59 11.84
CA MET A 54 -0.12 -9.06 11.74
C MET A 54 -0.29 -10.24 10.77
N LYS A 55 0.81 -10.70 10.17
CA LYS A 55 0.81 -11.85 9.25
C LYS A 55 0.00 -11.58 7.98
N ILE A 56 0.15 -10.36 7.47
CA ILE A 56 -0.48 -10.00 6.20
C ILE A 56 0.17 -10.77 5.06
N ASP A 57 -0.63 -11.34 4.19
CA ASP A 57 -0.15 -12.10 3.03
C ASP A 57 0.01 -11.24 1.79
N ALA A 58 -0.83 -10.23 1.62
CA ALA A 58 -0.76 -9.38 0.44
C ALA A 58 -1.21 -7.95 0.79
N ILE A 59 -0.57 -6.98 0.15
CA ILE A 59 -0.87 -5.57 0.29
C ILE A 59 -1.37 -5.07 -1.06
N LEU A 60 -2.55 -4.41 -1.06
CA LEU A 60 -3.12 -3.83 -2.28
C LEU A 60 -3.08 -2.32 -2.12
N MET A 61 -2.33 -1.60 -2.98
CA MET A 61 -2.09 -0.17 -2.76
C MET A 61 -1.86 0.56 -4.09
N GLN A 62 -1.88 1.89 -4.05
CA GLN A 62 -1.63 2.71 -5.23
C GLN A 62 -0.16 3.05 -5.41
N GLU A 63 0.46 3.64 -4.43
CA GLU A 63 1.88 4.01 -4.55
C GLU A 63 2.59 3.92 -3.21
N LEU A 64 3.88 3.63 -3.28
CA LEU A 64 4.73 3.61 -2.11
C LEU A 64 6.14 3.98 -2.57
N GLY A 65 6.98 4.35 -1.61
CA GLY A 65 8.36 4.71 -1.89
C GLY A 65 9.28 3.51 -1.92
N VAL A 66 10.55 3.77 -2.21
CA VAL A 66 11.55 2.72 -2.35
C VAL A 66 11.83 2.01 -1.03
N SER A 67 11.86 2.75 0.08
CA SER A 67 12.20 2.14 1.38
C SER A 67 11.18 1.10 1.85
N PRO A 68 9.87 1.38 1.80
CA PRO A 68 8.90 0.33 2.12
C PRO A 68 8.99 -0.85 1.17
N TYR A 69 9.25 -0.61 -0.11
CA TYR A 69 9.37 -1.71 -1.07
C TYR A 69 10.55 -2.61 -0.71
N GLU A 70 11.70 -2.03 -0.38
CA GLU A 70 12.87 -2.82 0.02
C GLU A 70 12.57 -3.65 1.26
N LYS A 71 11.80 -3.10 2.19
CA LYS A 71 11.42 -3.82 3.40
C LYS A 71 10.54 -5.02 3.09
N ILE A 72 9.58 -4.85 2.17
CA ILE A 72 8.73 -5.95 1.71
C ILE A 72 9.59 -7.06 1.12
N LYS A 73 10.54 -6.70 0.28
CA LYS A 73 11.44 -7.67 -0.33
C LYS A 73 12.27 -8.42 0.72
N ALA A 74 12.75 -7.68 1.71
CA ALA A 74 13.58 -8.28 2.74
C ALA A 74 12.83 -9.35 3.54
N TYR A 75 11.55 -9.11 3.82
CA TYR A 75 10.75 -10.13 4.50
C TYR A 75 10.45 -11.33 3.58
N GLY A 76 10.13 -11.06 2.33
CA GLY A 76 9.96 -12.13 1.33
C GLY A 76 8.68 -12.94 1.41
N ASP A 77 7.77 -12.59 2.32
CA ASP A 77 6.55 -13.37 2.53
C ASP A 77 5.27 -12.57 2.33
N MET A 78 5.35 -11.36 1.80
CA MET A 78 4.17 -10.56 1.49
C MET A 78 4.17 -10.22 0.01
N ALA A 79 3.03 -10.41 -0.65
CA ALA A 79 2.85 -10.01 -2.04
C ALA A 79 2.38 -8.58 -2.10
N LEU A 80 2.69 -7.88 -3.18
CA LEU A 80 2.32 -6.48 -3.37
C LEU A 80 1.57 -6.35 -4.68
N TYR A 81 0.37 -5.75 -4.64
CA TYR A 81 -0.46 -5.58 -5.83
C TYR A 81 -0.82 -4.12 -6.02
N HIS A 82 -0.93 -3.71 -7.27
CA HIS A 82 -1.22 -2.33 -7.65
C HIS A 82 -2.71 -2.17 -7.94
N THR A 83 -3.34 -1.17 -7.30
CA THR A 83 -4.77 -0.92 -7.49
C THR A 83 -5.05 0.11 -8.59
N GLY A 84 -4.01 0.61 -9.27
CA GLY A 84 -4.15 1.68 -10.26
C GLY A 84 -3.87 3.03 -9.62
N PHE A 85 -3.75 4.07 -10.45
CA PHE A 85 -3.48 5.42 -9.95
C PHE A 85 -4.76 6.26 -9.80
N GLU A 86 -5.90 5.70 -10.21
CA GLU A 86 -7.17 6.41 -10.13
C GLU A 86 -7.87 6.12 -8.82
N ARG A 87 -8.79 7.02 -8.43
CA ARG A 87 -9.58 6.81 -7.23
C ARG A 87 -10.39 5.53 -7.38
N ILE A 88 -10.35 4.67 -6.38
CA ILE A 88 -11.07 3.41 -6.42
C ILE A 88 -11.58 3.08 -5.01
N LEU A 89 -12.77 2.50 -4.94
CA LEU A 89 -13.38 2.15 -3.66
C LEU A 89 -12.92 0.78 -3.21
N LEU A 90 -12.95 0.56 -1.90
CA LEU A 90 -12.50 -0.70 -1.30
C LEU A 90 -13.22 -1.91 -1.91
N SER A 91 -14.54 -1.83 -2.10
CA SER A 91 -15.30 -2.96 -2.65
C SER A 91 -14.82 -3.32 -4.06
N ASP A 92 -14.47 -2.31 -4.87
CA ASP A 92 -14.01 -2.55 -6.23
C ASP A 92 -12.63 -3.19 -6.23
N VAL A 93 -11.76 -2.79 -5.31
CA VAL A 93 -10.43 -3.38 -5.19
C VAL A 93 -10.53 -4.85 -4.80
N ILE A 94 -11.38 -5.15 -3.84
CA ILE A 94 -11.56 -6.52 -3.38
C ILE A 94 -12.08 -7.39 -4.53
N GLU A 95 -13.03 -6.87 -5.29
CA GLU A 95 -13.57 -7.60 -6.43
C GLU A 95 -12.50 -7.86 -7.49
N LYS A 96 -11.73 -6.83 -7.82
CA LYS A 96 -10.65 -6.97 -8.81
C LYS A 96 -9.59 -7.96 -8.34
N PHE A 97 -9.25 -7.93 -7.08
CA PHE A 97 -8.28 -8.88 -6.55
C PHE A 97 -8.80 -10.32 -6.70
N GLY A 98 -10.06 -10.54 -6.35
CA GLY A 98 -10.68 -11.86 -6.47
C GLY A 98 -10.75 -12.36 -7.90
N ASN A 99 -10.83 -11.46 -8.87
CA ASN A 99 -10.88 -11.82 -10.29
C ASN A 99 -9.49 -11.89 -10.94
N GLY A 100 -8.43 -11.69 -10.17
CA GLY A 100 -7.08 -11.71 -10.72
C GLY A 100 -6.77 -10.51 -11.59
N ALA A 101 -7.50 -9.39 -11.41
CA ALA A 101 -7.35 -8.22 -12.27
C ALA A 101 -6.33 -7.20 -11.77
N LEU A 102 -5.75 -7.38 -10.58
CA LEU A 102 -4.73 -6.47 -10.09
C LEU A 102 -3.35 -6.94 -10.49
N GLU A 103 -2.49 -6.00 -10.80
CA GLU A 103 -1.12 -6.31 -11.22
C GLU A 103 -0.26 -6.66 -10.03
N LEU A 104 0.38 -7.83 -10.06
CA LEU A 104 1.36 -8.21 -9.05
C LEU A 104 2.65 -7.43 -9.31
N LEU A 105 3.16 -6.79 -8.28
CA LEU A 105 4.36 -5.96 -8.40
C LEU A 105 5.60 -6.72 -7.96
N ASP A 106 6.68 -6.54 -8.74
CA ASP A 106 7.97 -7.11 -8.42
C ASP A 106 9.04 -6.21 -9.02
N ASP A 107 10.29 -6.66 -9.05
CA ASP A 107 11.40 -5.84 -9.54
C ASP A 107 11.27 -5.50 -11.03
N THR A 108 10.47 -6.24 -11.78
CA THR A 108 10.33 -5.97 -13.22
C THR A 108 9.38 -4.81 -13.51
N ASN A 109 8.49 -4.45 -12.58
CA ASN A 109 7.50 -3.42 -12.85
C ASN A 109 7.36 -2.36 -11.75
N ILE A 110 8.10 -2.48 -10.66
CA ILE A 110 7.95 -1.56 -9.53
C ILE A 110 8.41 -0.14 -9.85
N ASP A 111 9.32 0.00 -10.83
CA ASP A 111 9.90 1.32 -11.10
C ASP A 111 8.85 2.36 -11.45
N LYS A 112 7.82 1.99 -12.18
CA LYS A 112 6.78 2.96 -12.56
C LYS A 112 6.04 3.48 -11.33
N ILE A 113 5.88 2.63 -10.32
CA ILE A 113 5.21 3.01 -9.08
C ILE A 113 6.09 3.96 -8.28
N ILE A 114 7.37 3.61 -8.13
CA ILE A 114 8.31 4.42 -7.38
C ILE A 114 8.52 5.77 -8.06
N GLN A 115 8.67 5.78 -9.39
CA GLN A 115 8.84 7.03 -10.13
C GLN A 115 7.61 7.93 -9.99
N HIS A 116 6.42 7.37 -10.07
CA HIS A 116 5.20 8.14 -9.89
C HIS A 116 5.15 8.75 -8.49
N HIS A 117 5.52 7.96 -7.49
CA HIS A 117 5.54 8.44 -6.11
C HIS A 117 6.54 9.59 -5.94
N GLU A 118 7.75 9.44 -6.44
CA GLU A 118 8.79 10.46 -6.29
C GLU A 118 8.48 11.73 -7.06
N LYS A 119 7.84 11.59 -8.21
CA LYS A 119 7.48 12.74 -9.01
C LYS A 119 6.44 13.59 -8.32
N ARG A 120 5.47 12.96 -7.64
CA ARG A 120 4.43 13.69 -6.93
C ARG A 120 4.89 14.19 -5.58
N HIS A 121 5.86 13.51 -4.95
CA HIS A 121 6.27 13.79 -3.57
C HIS A 121 7.79 13.79 -3.48
N PRO A 122 8.46 14.78 -4.13
CA PRO A 122 9.91 14.81 -4.08
C PRO A 122 10.40 15.03 -2.66
N ARG A 123 11.54 14.46 -2.35
CA ARG A 123 12.09 14.57 -1.01
C ARG A 123 12.69 15.94 -0.82
N HIS A 124 12.42 16.50 0.35
CA HIS A 124 12.91 17.83 0.63
C HIS A 124 14.40 17.94 0.69
N ASP A 125 15.07 16.96 1.24
CA ASP A 125 16.52 17.01 1.34
C ASP A 125 17.15 17.05 -0.02
N GLU A 126 16.57 16.41 -1.00
CA GLU A 126 17.06 16.52 -2.34
C GLU A 126 16.89 17.91 -2.88
N ALA A 127 15.82 18.55 -2.50
CA ALA A 127 15.57 19.88 -2.98
C ALA A 127 16.53 20.89 -2.42
N HIS A 128 17.14 20.62 -1.29
CA HIS A 128 18.07 21.54 -0.73
C HIS A 128 19.44 21.32 -1.12
N HIS A 129 19.78 20.20 -1.60
CA HIS A 129 21.14 19.85 -1.73
C HIS A 129 21.87 20.54 -2.76
N HIS A 130 21.24 21.03 -3.71
CA HIS A 130 21.94 21.54 -4.73
C HIS A 130 22.12 22.94 -4.65
N HIS A 131 22.25 23.45 -3.61
CA HIS A 131 22.50 24.84 -3.59
C HIS A 131 23.76 25.24 -2.94
#